data_e59e20bf1206b32c0c4b55f0d10e86db
#
_entry.id   e59e20bf1206b32c0c4b55f0d10e86db
#
_cell.length_a   1.000
_cell.length_b   1.000
_cell.length_c   1.000
_cell.angle_alpha   90.00
_cell.angle_beta   90.00
_cell.angle_gamma   90.00
#
_symmetry.space_group_name_H-M   'P 1'
#
loop_
_entity.id
_entity.type
_entity.pdbx_description
1 polymer ?
#
loop_
_entity_poly.entity_id
_entity_poly.type
_entity_poly.pdbx_seq_one_letter_code
_entity_poly.pdbx_strand_id
1 'polypeptide(L)'
;MFKSITFMSAILMATSAFAVDSPITGNVSSKCSIFTDKAGVYGNPSPDELSTLAADGGVLPIIRYDVSIADYYTAKISWPNSFSSSPTLTDSIAWDGEVSVSSTSDAGMAGYEAAKVEYDNHTEYDLTVAGSTWFTVESEAVYGQDKSLPGGEYVANIVAECIAD
;
A
#
# COMPACT_ATOMS: atom_id res chain seq x y z
N MET A 1 -57.82 -41.43 70.39
CA MET A 1 -57.99 -40.71 69.08
C MET A 1 -56.74 -39.99 68.74
N PHE A 2 -55.82 -40.60 67.97
CA PHE A 2 -54.64 -39.95 67.49
C PHE A 2 -54.84 -39.61 65.99
N LYS A 3 -54.77 -38.31 65.67
CA LYS A 3 -54.80 -37.84 64.28
C LYS A 3 -53.37 -37.77 63.76
N SER A 4 -53.04 -38.62 62.73
CA SER A 4 -51.82 -38.58 61.99
C SER A 4 -51.84 -37.41 61.01
N ILE A 5 -50.86 -36.53 61.09
CA ILE A 5 -50.62 -35.45 60.11
C ILE A 5 -49.51 -35.93 59.19
N THR A 6 -49.85 -36.17 57.91
CA THR A 6 -48.89 -36.53 56.86
C THR A 6 -48.33 -35.25 56.28
N PHE A 7 -47.00 -35.05 56.46
CA PHE A 7 -46.27 -33.97 55.84
C PHE A 7 -45.88 -34.39 54.41
N MET A 8 -46.47 -33.72 53.43
CA MET A 8 -46.15 -33.92 52.03
C MET A 8 -45.01 -32.97 51.67
N SER A 9 -43.78 -33.54 51.50
CA SER A 9 -42.58 -32.79 51.13
C SER A 9 -42.60 -32.54 49.62
N ALA A 10 -42.78 -31.30 49.19
CA ALA A 10 -42.68 -30.89 47.78
C ALA A 10 -41.22 -30.71 47.42
N ILE A 11 -40.70 -31.60 46.56
CA ILE A 11 -39.35 -31.47 45.97
C ILE A 11 -39.44 -30.45 44.84
N LEU A 12 -38.91 -29.23 45.03
CA LEU A 12 -38.67 -28.29 43.93
C LEU A 12 -37.48 -28.80 43.11
N MET A 13 -37.74 -29.30 41.90
CA MET A 13 -36.68 -29.52 40.90
C MET A 13 -36.30 -28.19 40.32
N ALA A 14 -35.12 -27.70 40.67
CA ALA A 14 -34.50 -26.55 39.99
C ALA A 14 -34.03 -27.00 38.60
N THR A 15 -34.71 -26.51 37.54
CA THR A 15 -34.26 -26.66 36.18
C THR A 15 -33.12 -25.66 35.94
N SER A 16 -31.90 -26.16 35.78
CA SER A 16 -30.76 -25.34 35.31
C SER A 16 -31.00 -24.92 33.87
N ALA A 17 -31.14 -23.64 33.64
CA ALA A 17 -31.13 -23.08 32.30
C ALA A 17 -29.69 -23.10 31.76
N PHE A 18 -29.45 -23.83 30.70
CA PHE A 18 -28.17 -23.79 29.98
C PHE A 18 -28.22 -22.65 28.96
N ALA A 19 -27.30 -21.67 29.13
CA ALA A 19 -27.06 -20.68 28.11
C ALA A 19 -26.08 -21.29 27.10
N VAL A 20 -26.38 -21.15 25.83
CA VAL A 20 -25.48 -21.54 24.73
C VAL A 20 -25.06 -20.27 23.99
N ASP A 21 -23.76 -20.00 23.95
CA ASP A 21 -23.19 -18.94 23.16
C ASP A 21 -23.11 -19.39 21.69
N SER A 22 -23.73 -18.64 20.80
CA SER A 22 -23.64 -18.86 19.35
C SER A 22 -22.83 -17.73 18.73
N PRO A 23 -21.59 -17.98 18.26
CA PRO A 23 -20.78 -16.95 17.64
C PRO A 23 -21.34 -16.55 16.28
N ILE A 24 -21.38 -15.23 16.02
CA ILE A 24 -21.64 -14.68 14.70
C ILE A 24 -20.30 -14.19 14.16
N THR A 25 -19.83 -14.82 13.07
CA THR A 25 -18.59 -14.43 12.43
C THR A 25 -18.89 -13.64 11.16
N GLY A 26 -18.12 -12.57 10.93
CA GLY A 26 -18.15 -11.79 9.71
C GLY A 26 -16.74 -11.50 9.22
N ASN A 27 -16.58 -11.38 7.91
CA ASN A 27 -15.35 -10.92 7.28
C ASN A 27 -15.65 -9.67 6.46
N VAL A 28 -14.86 -8.61 6.67
CA VAL A 28 -14.92 -7.38 5.87
C VAL A 28 -13.65 -7.35 5.02
N SER A 29 -13.81 -7.39 3.70
CA SER A 29 -12.68 -7.26 2.77
C SER A 29 -12.08 -5.86 2.86
N SER A 30 -10.77 -5.75 2.60
CA SER A 30 -10.11 -4.46 2.43
C SER A 30 -10.86 -3.59 1.42
N LYS A 31 -10.94 -2.31 1.71
CA LYS A 31 -11.60 -1.29 0.87
C LYS A 31 -10.60 -0.40 0.15
N CYS A 32 -9.33 -0.81 0.11
CA CYS A 32 -8.27 -0.19 -0.64
C CYS A 32 -7.73 -1.18 -1.66
N SER A 33 -7.63 -0.76 -2.91
CA SER A 33 -7.11 -1.56 -4.03
C SER A 33 -6.05 -0.75 -4.77
N ILE A 34 -4.99 -1.41 -5.21
CA ILE A 34 -3.85 -0.79 -5.90
C ILE A 34 -3.76 -1.38 -7.30
N PHE A 35 -3.54 -0.52 -8.29
CA PHE A 35 -3.40 -0.90 -9.69
C PHE A 35 -2.20 -0.20 -10.33
N THR A 36 -1.53 -0.88 -11.26
CA THR A 36 -0.56 -0.25 -12.16
C THR A 36 -1.29 0.13 -13.45
N ASP A 37 -1.63 1.42 -13.59
CA ASP A 37 -2.33 1.91 -14.79
C ASP A 37 -1.36 2.14 -15.96
N LYS A 38 -0.08 2.42 -15.65
CA LYS A 38 0.97 2.58 -16.64
C LYS A 38 2.29 2.04 -16.10
N ALA A 39 2.93 1.16 -16.84
CA ALA A 39 4.29 0.70 -16.51
C ALA A 39 5.32 1.79 -16.82
N GLY A 40 6.35 1.88 -16.00
CA GLY A 40 7.51 2.74 -16.23
C GLY A 40 8.46 2.17 -17.27
N VAL A 41 9.24 3.05 -17.88
CA VAL A 41 10.36 2.68 -18.75
C VAL A 41 11.54 3.59 -18.41
N TYR A 42 12.71 3.01 -18.22
CA TYR A 42 13.93 3.79 -18.09
C TYR A 42 14.42 4.30 -19.45
N GLY A 43 14.68 5.59 -19.53
CA GLY A 43 15.57 6.17 -20.52
C GLY A 43 17.02 6.06 -20.06
N ASN A 44 17.97 6.29 -20.95
CA ASN A 44 19.41 6.30 -20.66
C ASN A 44 20.02 7.62 -21.14
N PRO A 45 19.88 8.71 -20.36
CA PRO A 45 20.32 10.04 -20.78
C PRO A 45 21.84 10.17 -20.82
N SER A 46 22.55 9.40 -20.02
CA SER A 46 24.00 9.32 -19.98
C SER A 46 24.47 7.86 -19.88
N PRO A 47 25.76 7.55 -20.14
CA PRO A 47 26.25 6.17 -20.09
C PRO A 47 26.12 5.49 -18.73
N ASP A 48 26.01 6.24 -17.65
CA ASP A 48 25.96 5.81 -16.26
C ASP A 48 24.60 5.95 -15.59
N GLU A 49 23.60 6.46 -16.33
CA GLU A 49 22.33 6.83 -15.73
C GLU A 49 21.12 6.16 -16.42
N LEU A 50 20.16 5.75 -15.61
CA LEU A 50 18.83 5.36 -16.03
C LEU A 50 17.81 6.24 -15.31
N SER A 51 16.88 6.83 -16.06
CA SER A 51 15.85 7.75 -15.52
C SER A 51 14.49 7.45 -16.12
N THR A 52 13.43 7.56 -15.31
CA THR A 52 12.03 7.43 -15.79
C THR A 52 11.48 8.75 -16.32
N LEU A 53 12.22 9.86 -16.22
CA LEU A 53 11.79 11.16 -16.71
C LEU A 53 11.65 11.19 -18.23
N ALA A 54 10.61 11.85 -18.72
CA ALA A 54 10.36 11.99 -20.15
C ALA A 54 11.45 12.80 -20.88
N ALA A 55 12.09 13.76 -20.18
CA ALA A 55 13.22 14.53 -20.71
C ALA A 55 14.41 13.65 -21.05
N ASP A 56 14.57 12.53 -20.33
CA ASP A 56 15.65 11.55 -20.45
C ASP A 56 15.28 10.37 -21.36
N GLY A 57 14.12 10.45 -22.04
CA GLY A 57 13.60 9.38 -22.88
C GLY A 57 12.88 8.27 -22.11
N GLY A 58 12.66 8.47 -20.82
CA GLY A 58 11.94 7.55 -19.94
C GLY A 58 10.42 7.69 -20.01
N VAL A 59 9.75 6.88 -19.24
CA VAL A 59 8.29 6.90 -19.04
C VAL A 59 8.00 6.74 -17.56
N LEU A 60 7.34 7.72 -16.96
CA LEU A 60 6.87 7.66 -15.59
C LEU A 60 5.79 6.57 -15.43
N PRO A 61 5.96 5.64 -14.50
CA PRO A 61 4.89 4.72 -14.10
C PRO A 61 3.77 5.47 -13.39
N ILE A 62 2.55 4.95 -13.51
CA ILE A 62 1.37 5.46 -12.81
C ILE A 62 0.76 4.36 -11.98
N ILE A 63 0.69 4.60 -10.68
CA ILE A 63 0.04 3.74 -9.69
C ILE A 63 -1.27 4.39 -9.27
N ARG A 64 -2.36 3.62 -9.28
CA ARG A 64 -3.68 4.09 -8.82
C ARG A 64 -4.07 3.39 -7.52
N TYR A 65 -4.55 4.18 -6.59
CA TYR A 65 -5.22 3.72 -5.39
C TYR A 65 -6.72 4.00 -5.48
N ASP A 66 -7.52 2.97 -5.30
CA ASP A 66 -8.98 3.06 -5.20
C ASP A 66 -9.40 2.79 -3.76
N VAL A 67 -9.96 3.79 -3.08
CA VAL A 67 -10.37 3.73 -1.68
C VAL A 67 -11.87 3.90 -1.56
N SER A 68 -12.53 2.96 -0.91
CA SER A 68 -13.98 2.98 -0.71
C SER A 68 -14.42 3.59 0.63
N ILE A 69 -13.48 3.77 1.57
CA ILE A 69 -13.72 4.32 2.91
C ILE A 69 -12.69 5.41 3.17
N ALA A 70 -13.16 6.63 3.41
CA ALA A 70 -12.32 7.77 3.75
C ALA A 70 -11.67 7.62 5.14
N ASP A 71 -10.55 8.29 5.37
CA ASP A 71 -9.84 8.38 6.67
C ASP A 71 -9.52 7.02 7.29
N TYR A 72 -9.15 6.03 6.50
CA TYR A 72 -8.88 4.68 6.99
C TYR A 72 -7.60 4.06 6.45
N TYR A 73 -6.97 4.71 5.49
CA TYR A 73 -5.79 4.16 4.83
C TYR A 73 -4.75 5.22 4.54
N THR A 74 -3.50 4.83 4.72
CA THR A 74 -2.32 5.53 4.24
C THR A 74 -1.78 4.81 3.00
N ALA A 75 -1.60 5.54 1.89
CA ALA A 75 -0.86 5.07 0.73
C ALA A 75 0.64 5.25 0.97
N LYS A 76 1.41 4.16 0.97
CA LYS A 76 2.86 4.20 1.01
C LYS A 76 3.41 3.74 -0.31
N ILE A 77 4.23 4.56 -0.96
CA ILE A 77 4.80 4.29 -2.28
C ILE A 77 6.32 4.47 -2.19
N SER A 78 7.04 3.37 -2.44
CA SER A 78 8.51 3.37 -2.44
C SER A 78 9.03 3.26 -3.86
N TRP A 79 9.94 4.16 -4.23
CA TRP A 79 10.71 4.01 -5.47
C TRP A 79 11.78 2.95 -5.31
N PRO A 80 12.32 2.42 -6.43
CA PRO A 80 13.32 1.37 -6.38
C PRO A 80 14.59 1.80 -5.65
N ASN A 81 15.20 0.86 -4.95
CA ASN A 81 16.54 0.98 -4.35
C ASN A 81 17.49 -0.12 -4.80
N SER A 82 17.05 -0.95 -5.73
CA SER A 82 17.84 -2.02 -6.35
C SER A 82 17.17 -2.49 -7.64
N PHE A 83 17.96 -3.05 -8.54
CA PHE A 83 17.43 -3.80 -9.68
C PHE A 83 16.98 -5.19 -9.23
N SER A 84 15.80 -5.61 -9.66
CA SER A 84 15.33 -7.00 -9.53
C SER A 84 15.97 -7.90 -10.60
N SER A 85 16.40 -7.30 -11.72
CA SER A 85 17.17 -7.94 -12.77
C SER A 85 18.08 -6.92 -13.45
N SER A 86 19.34 -7.28 -13.66
CA SER A 86 20.33 -6.46 -14.37
C SER A 86 21.48 -7.32 -14.85
N PRO A 87 22.31 -6.83 -15.80
CA PRO A 87 23.64 -7.36 -16.04
C PRO A 87 24.49 -7.33 -14.77
N THR A 88 25.61 -8.07 -14.76
CA THR A 88 26.54 -8.05 -13.63
C THR A 88 27.12 -6.66 -13.44
N LEU A 89 26.83 -6.05 -12.30
CA LEU A 89 27.37 -4.77 -11.87
C LEU A 89 28.56 -4.98 -10.95
N THR A 90 29.60 -4.19 -11.09
CA THR A 90 30.82 -4.27 -10.29
C THR A 90 30.98 -3.12 -9.32
N ASP A 91 30.01 -2.21 -9.31
CA ASP A 91 29.97 -1.05 -8.41
C ASP A 91 28.55 -0.80 -7.89
N SER A 92 28.42 0.12 -6.94
CA SER A 92 27.16 0.55 -6.37
C SER A 92 26.34 1.41 -7.33
N ILE A 93 25.02 1.36 -7.17
CA ILE A 93 24.07 2.30 -7.78
C ILE A 93 23.64 3.29 -6.72
N ALA A 94 23.70 4.57 -7.05
CA ALA A 94 22.98 5.60 -6.29
C ALA A 94 21.56 5.68 -6.83
N TRP A 95 20.58 5.58 -5.94
CA TRP A 95 19.17 5.65 -6.26
C TRP A 95 18.56 6.95 -5.76
N ASP A 96 17.72 7.56 -6.58
CA ASP A 96 16.88 8.70 -6.22
C ASP A 96 15.48 8.52 -6.80
N GLY A 97 14.52 9.26 -6.27
CA GLY A 97 13.15 9.21 -6.78
C GLY A 97 12.22 10.17 -6.04
N GLU A 98 11.06 10.34 -6.64
CA GLU A 98 9.99 11.18 -6.09
C GLU A 98 8.63 10.55 -6.42
N VAL A 99 7.66 10.74 -5.52
CA VAL A 99 6.26 10.40 -5.76
C VAL A 99 5.44 11.67 -5.76
N SER A 100 4.61 11.84 -6.80
CA SER A 100 3.74 13.00 -6.96
C SER A 100 2.32 12.58 -7.32
N VAL A 101 1.32 13.34 -6.87
CA VAL A 101 -0.07 13.16 -7.28
C VAL A 101 -0.24 13.65 -8.71
N SER A 102 -0.58 12.76 -9.64
CA SER A 102 -0.81 13.12 -11.04
C SER A 102 -2.26 13.45 -11.35
N SER A 103 -3.21 12.81 -10.66
CA SER A 103 -4.64 13.00 -10.85
C SER A 103 -5.44 12.50 -9.66
N THR A 104 -6.64 13.04 -9.48
CA THR A 104 -7.59 12.64 -8.43
C THR A 104 -9.00 12.61 -9.00
N SER A 105 -9.86 11.73 -8.45
CA SER A 105 -11.26 11.62 -8.86
C SER A 105 -12.20 12.59 -8.14
N ASP A 106 -11.75 13.23 -7.06
CA ASP A 106 -12.53 14.14 -6.24
C ASP A 106 -11.76 15.41 -5.90
N ALA A 107 -12.45 16.55 -5.88
CA ALA A 107 -11.85 17.84 -5.55
C ALA A 107 -11.35 17.94 -4.09
N GLY A 108 -11.92 17.16 -3.17
CA GLY A 108 -11.48 17.08 -1.78
C GLY A 108 -10.07 16.51 -1.62
N MET A 109 -9.53 15.83 -2.65
CA MET A 109 -8.18 15.27 -2.67
C MET A 109 -7.10 16.28 -3.13
N ALA A 110 -7.48 17.51 -3.50
CA ALA A 110 -6.56 18.52 -4.06
C ALA A 110 -5.38 18.88 -3.12
N GLY A 111 -5.52 18.60 -1.82
CA GLY A 111 -4.49 18.86 -0.82
C GLY A 111 -3.46 17.74 -0.64
N TYR A 112 -3.62 16.59 -1.26
CA TYR A 112 -2.76 15.41 -1.02
C TYR A 112 -1.29 15.68 -1.33
N GLU A 113 -0.98 16.34 -2.44
CA GLU A 113 0.40 16.69 -2.80
C GLU A 113 1.07 17.58 -1.74
N ALA A 114 0.34 18.55 -1.19
CA ALA A 114 0.87 19.46 -0.18
C ALA A 114 0.97 18.82 1.22
N ALA A 115 0.23 17.77 1.48
CA ALA A 115 0.18 17.08 2.78
C ALA A 115 1.04 15.81 2.83
N LYS A 116 1.72 15.46 1.72
CA LYS A 116 2.57 14.26 1.66
C LYS A 116 3.69 14.30 2.71
N VAL A 117 4.04 13.13 3.21
CA VAL A 117 5.21 12.94 4.09
C VAL A 117 6.27 12.17 3.31
N GLU A 118 7.42 12.79 3.12
CA GLU A 118 8.55 12.23 2.38
C GLU A 118 9.57 11.59 3.34
N TYR A 119 10.07 10.43 2.94
CA TYR A 119 11.13 9.68 3.60
C TYR A 119 12.26 9.38 2.61
N ASP A 120 13.37 8.80 3.07
CA ASP A 120 14.56 8.55 2.25
C ASP A 120 14.30 7.75 0.96
N ASN A 121 13.29 6.85 0.95
CA ASN A 121 13.03 5.96 -0.19
C ASN A 121 11.54 5.75 -0.46
N HIS A 122 10.67 6.52 0.17
CA HIS A 122 9.23 6.42 -0.04
C HIS A 122 8.50 7.70 0.37
N THR A 123 7.28 7.82 -0.10
CA THR A 123 6.34 8.88 0.29
C THR A 123 5.05 8.26 0.81
N GLU A 124 4.47 8.89 1.82
CA GLU A 124 3.20 8.53 2.41
C GLU A 124 2.14 9.61 2.18
N TYR A 125 0.90 9.18 1.93
CA TYR A 125 -0.26 10.02 1.72
C TYR A 125 -1.44 9.49 2.53
N ASP A 126 -2.03 10.32 3.39
CA ASP A 126 -3.26 10.01 4.09
C ASP A 126 -4.44 10.06 3.11
N LEU A 127 -5.13 8.95 2.91
CA LEU A 127 -6.25 8.84 1.98
C LEU A 127 -7.56 9.25 2.66
N THR A 128 -7.71 10.54 2.90
CA THR A 128 -8.81 11.14 3.69
C THR A 128 -10.14 11.26 2.94
N VAL A 129 -10.17 10.95 1.63
CA VAL A 129 -11.36 11.02 0.78
C VAL A 129 -11.52 9.72 0.02
N ALA A 130 -12.74 9.16 0.01
CA ALA A 130 -13.06 7.98 -0.79
C ALA A 130 -13.04 8.33 -2.29
N GLY A 131 -12.44 7.45 -3.10
CA GLY A 131 -12.28 7.65 -4.53
C GLY A 131 -10.96 7.12 -5.05
N SER A 132 -10.54 7.61 -6.20
CA SER A 132 -9.30 7.18 -6.86
C SER A 132 -8.27 8.29 -6.90
N THR A 133 -7.04 7.94 -6.57
CA THR A 133 -5.87 8.83 -6.68
C THR A 133 -4.81 8.14 -7.53
N TRP A 134 -4.26 8.88 -8.49
CA TRP A 134 -3.17 8.42 -9.35
C TRP A 134 -1.87 9.11 -8.95
N PHE A 135 -0.85 8.31 -8.77
CA PHE A 135 0.49 8.77 -8.42
C PHE A 135 1.46 8.45 -9.55
N THR A 136 2.31 9.40 -9.91
CA THR A 136 3.51 9.17 -10.71
C THR A 136 4.69 8.91 -9.80
N VAL A 137 5.58 8.01 -10.21
CA VAL A 137 6.82 7.72 -9.48
C VAL A 137 8.00 8.01 -10.38
N GLU A 138 8.83 8.94 -9.97
CA GLU A 138 10.15 9.14 -10.55
C GLU A 138 11.13 8.14 -9.96
N SER A 139 12.06 7.68 -10.78
CA SER A 139 13.15 6.81 -10.35
C SER A 139 14.37 7.09 -11.21
N GLU A 140 15.47 7.36 -10.54
CA GLU A 140 16.78 7.54 -11.13
C GLU A 140 17.76 6.55 -10.52
N ALA A 141 18.62 6.01 -11.35
CA ALA A 141 19.67 5.08 -10.96
C ALA A 141 21.00 5.47 -11.61
N VAL A 142 21.96 5.93 -10.80
CA VAL A 142 23.28 6.36 -11.26
C VAL A 142 24.33 5.34 -10.85
N TYR A 143 25.07 4.81 -11.85
CA TYR A 143 26.06 3.77 -11.67
C TYR A 143 27.46 4.35 -11.52
N GLY A 144 28.03 4.17 -10.35
CA GLY A 144 29.44 4.45 -10.06
C GLY A 144 29.95 5.80 -10.55
N GLN A 145 31.13 6.18 -10.10
CA GLN A 145 31.77 7.38 -10.62
C GLN A 145 32.63 7.02 -11.85
N ASP A 146 32.48 7.75 -12.97
CA ASP A 146 33.18 7.58 -14.22
C ASP A 146 33.04 6.17 -14.85
N LYS A 147 31.92 5.50 -14.67
CA LYS A 147 31.62 4.17 -15.20
C LYS A 147 30.40 4.22 -16.14
N SER A 148 30.33 3.24 -17.01
CA SER A 148 29.17 3.06 -17.88
C SER A 148 28.41 1.80 -17.46
N LEU A 149 27.07 1.88 -17.50
CA LEU A 149 26.18 0.76 -17.33
C LEU A 149 26.50 -0.33 -18.37
N PRO A 150 26.70 -1.59 -17.98
CA PRO A 150 26.82 -2.69 -18.93
C PRO A 150 25.59 -2.81 -19.82
N GLY A 151 25.79 -3.14 -21.11
CA GLY A 151 24.65 -3.35 -22.02
C GLY A 151 23.78 -4.53 -21.58
N GLY A 152 22.45 -4.35 -21.57
CA GLY A 152 21.50 -5.37 -21.20
C GLY A 152 20.18 -4.78 -20.70
N GLU A 153 19.31 -5.63 -20.21
CA GLU A 153 18.01 -5.23 -19.64
C GLU A 153 18.15 -4.95 -18.14
N TYR A 154 17.51 -3.87 -17.71
CA TYR A 154 17.43 -3.44 -16.31
C TYR A 154 15.98 -3.40 -15.88
N VAL A 155 15.65 -4.09 -14.80
CA VAL A 155 14.31 -4.13 -14.20
C VAL A 155 14.40 -3.73 -12.74
N ALA A 156 13.62 -2.75 -12.34
CA ALA A 156 13.44 -2.36 -10.95
C ALA A 156 11.95 -2.31 -10.59
N ASN A 157 11.63 -2.49 -9.33
CA ASN A 157 10.24 -2.57 -8.87
C ASN A 157 9.91 -1.42 -7.93
N ILE A 158 8.77 -0.79 -8.17
CA ILE A 158 8.10 0.10 -7.22
C ILE A 158 7.33 -0.78 -6.24
N VAL A 159 7.34 -0.42 -4.96
CA VAL A 159 6.51 -1.06 -3.94
C VAL A 159 5.41 -0.08 -3.54
N ALA A 160 4.17 -0.52 -3.68
CA ALA A 160 2.98 0.26 -3.32
C ALA A 160 2.16 -0.52 -2.30
N GLU A 161 1.92 0.09 -1.14
CA GLU A 161 1.23 -0.50 -0.01
C GLU A 161 0.04 0.37 0.39
N CYS A 162 -1.04 -0.27 0.85
CA CYS A 162 -2.19 0.38 1.45
C CYS A 162 -2.23 -0.03 2.91
N ILE A 163 -1.82 0.85 3.79
CA ILE A 163 -1.71 0.60 5.23
C ILE A 163 -3.02 1.04 5.87
N ALA A 164 -3.66 0.17 6.65
CA ALA A 164 -4.81 0.53 7.46
C ALA A 164 -4.35 1.20 8.74
N ASP A 165 -4.99 2.31 9.12
CA ASP A 165 -4.74 3.10 10.33
C ASP A 165 -5.32 2.44 11.59
#